data_fa41ec3c41b56cd056f8cffe01ece2ea
#
_entry.id   fa41ec3c41b56cd056f8cffe01ece2ea
#
_cell.length_a   1.000
_cell.length_b   1.000
_cell.length_c   1.000
_cell.angle_alpha   90.00
_cell.angle_beta   90.00
_cell.angle_gamma   90.00
#
_symmetry.space_group_name_H-M   'P 1'
#
loop_
_entity.id
_entity.type
_entity.pdbx_description
1 polymer ?
#
loop_
_entity_poly.entity_id
_entity_poly.type
_entity_poly.pdbx_seq_one_letter_code
_entity_poly.pdbx_strand_id
1 'polypeptide(L)'
;MSPFSDFESLSLLLDTSLGRTLLIADPHIGFELSRGLRIKTGFEESLARFIVESGADALIILGDVKEPLGLSFRLKEMLLRFFSALKDVRIIVTRGNHDGRIEEVTGKFPNVEVREHLLLDGKLFLHGHTRLPKIEFEEAFLGHAHPAYTLKSGGVARKVKVFARVNEFLVLPTVNPYIEGFDVREGIKLVPFLRKAREIELFLPEGLYLGRLEL
;
A
#
# COMPACT_ATOMS: atom_id res chain seq x y z
N MET A 1 8.36 0.91 -22.58
CA MET A 1 7.68 0.74 -21.27
C MET A 1 8.16 1.83 -20.35
N SER A 2 7.25 2.50 -19.64
CA SER A 2 7.61 3.47 -18.60
C SER A 2 8.47 2.77 -17.53
N PRO A 3 9.55 3.37 -17.01
CA PRO A 3 10.32 2.80 -15.90
C PRO A 3 9.51 2.63 -14.62
N PHE A 4 8.27 3.12 -14.58
CA PHE A 4 7.35 3.09 -13.44
C PHE A 4 6.09 2.26 -13.69
N SER A 5 6.04 1.48 -14.77
CA SER A 5 4.85 0.66 -15.12
C SER A 5 4.36 -0.20 -13.95
N ASP A 6 5.29 -0.71 -13.13
CA ASP A 6 4.94 -1.54 -11.97
C ASP A 6 4.29 -0.73 -10.84
N PHE A 7 4.73 0.51 -10.58
CA PHE A 7 4.12 1.36 -9.57
C PHE A 7 2.74 1.85 -9.99
N GLU A 8 2.60 2.27 -11.23
CA GLU A 8 1.33 2.73 -11.80
C GLU A 8 0.26 1.66 -11.70
N SER A 9 0.59 0.42 -12.10
CA SER A 9 -0.36 -0.69 -12.07
C SER A 9 -0.72 -1.16 -10.66
N LEU A 10 0.14 -0.92 -9.65
CA LEU A 10 -0.06 -1.29 -8.24
C LEU A 10 -0.65 -0.17 -7.38
N SER A 11 -0.99 0.96 -7.97
CA SER A 11 -1.60 2.13 -7.33
C SER A 11 -3.00 2.38 -7.88
N LEU A 12 -3.75 3.24 -7.19
CA LEU A 12 -5.03 3.76 -7.70
C LEU A 12 -4.99 5.28 -7.71
N LEU A 13 -5.57 5.87 -8.75
CA LEU A 13 -5.79 7.31 -8.83
C LEU A 13 -7.28 7.58 -8.65
N LEU A 14 -7.63 8.37 -7.65
CA LEU A 14 -9.00 8.71 -7.29
C LEU A 14 -9.18 10.23 -7.35
N ASP A 15 -10.34 10.66 -7.79
CA ASP A 15 -10.78 12.05 -7.60
C ASP A 15 -11.46 12.17 -6.24
N THR A 16 -10.92 13.04 -5.38
CA THR A 16 -11.44 13.28 -4.03
C THR A 16 -11.55 14.79 -3.76
N SER A 17 -12.10 15.16 -2.61
CA SER A 17 -12.10 16.55 -2.15
C SER A 17 -10.69 17.12 -1.90
N LEU A 18 -9.63 16.29 -1.94
CA LEU A 18 -8.23 16.71 -1.91
C LEU A 18 -7.63 16.92 -3.32
N GLY A 19 -8.41 16.78 -4.39
CA GLY A 19 -7.96 16.77 -5.77
C GLY A 19 -7.64 15.36 -6.27
N ARG A 20 -6.77 15.25 -7.29
CA ARG A 20 -6.27 13.96 -7.80
C ARG A 20 -5.45 13.29 -6.70
N THR A 21 -5.96 12.20 -6.18
CA THR A 21 -5.38 11.51 -5.02
C THR A 21 -4.83 10.16 -5.43
N LEU A 22 -3.51 10.01 -5.32
CA LEU A 22 -2.83 8.73 -5.53
C LEU A 22 -2.94 7.89 -4.26
N LEU A 23 -3.31 6.62 -4.41
CA LEU A 23 -3.43 5.66 -3.33
C LEU A 23 -2.44 4.52 -3.55
N ILE A 24 -1.58 4.26 -2.56
CA ILE A 24 -0.62 3.15 -2.55
C ILE A 24 -0.71 2.40 -1.22
N ALA A 25 -0.30 1.13 -1.21
CA ALA A 25 -0.25 0.32 -0.01
C ALA A 25 1.15 -0.26 0.24
N ASP A 26 1.51 -0.35 1.51
CA ASP A 26 2.61 -1.16 2.02
C ASP A 26 3.95 -0.93 1.28
N PRO A 27 4.50 0.30 1.26
CA PRO A 27 5.78 0.56 0.61
C PRO A 27 6.95 -0.21 1.24
N HIS A 28 6.93 -0.46 2.54
CA HIS A 28 7.99 -1.15 3.26
C HIS A 28 9.40 -0.65 2.89
N ILE A 29 9.59 0.67 2.91
CA ILE A 29 10.90 1.28 2.67
C ILE A 29 11.92 0.71 3.66
N GLY A 30 13.05 0.21 3.14
CA GLY A 30 14.06 -0.48 3.94
C GLY A 30 13.84 -1.98 4.06
N PHE A 31 12.97 -2.58 3.22
CA PHE A 31 12.77 -4.04 3.18
C PHE A 31 14.07 -4.83 3.05
N GLU A 32 15.02 -4.36 2.23
CA GLU A 32 16.35 -4.95 2.11
C GLU A 32 17.13 -4.96 3.45
N LEU A 33 16.91 -3.96 4.30
CA LEU A 33 17.57 -3.88 5.62
C LEU A 33 17.03 -4.95 6.57
N SER A 34 15.73 -5.26 6.50
CA SER A 34 15.12 -6.33 7.30
C SER A 34 15.65 -7.72 6.92
N ARG A 35 16.12 -7.86 5.68
CA ARG A 35 16.77 -9.08 5.17
C ARG A 35 18.28 -9.13 5.43
N GLY A 36 18.82 -8.15 6.18
CA GLY A 36 20.25 -8.04 6.46
C GLY A 36 21.09 -7.61 5.26
N LEU A 37 20.46 -7.19 4.16
CA LEU A 37 21.15 -6.76 2.95
C LEU A 37 21.60 -5.30 3.08
N ARG A 38 22.86 -5.03 2.73
CA ARG A 38 23.45 -3.68 2.75
C ARG A 38 23.58 -3.06 1.36
N ILE A 39 22.68 -3.47 0.46
CA ILE A 39 22.61 -2.91 -0.90
C ILE A 39 21.78 -1.61 -0.91
N LYS A 40 22.00 -0.79 -1.91
CA LYS A 40 21.15 0.38 -2.21
C LYS A 40 20.25 0.01 -3.38
N THR A 41 18.97 -0.16 -3.13
CA THR A 41 17.98 -0.53 -4.17
C THR A 41 17.52 0.68 -4.97
N GLY A 42 17.55 1.87 -4.37
CA GLY A 42 16.98 3.10 -4.97
C GLY A 42 15.45 3.05 -5.07
N PHE A 43 14.83 2.15 -4.32
CA PHE A 43 13.37 1.98 -4.35
C PHE A 43 12.65 3.24 -3.89
N GLU A 44 13.05 3.80 -2.74
CA GLU A 44 12.42 5.00 -2.17
C GLU A 44 12.54 6.21 -3.09
N GLU A 45 13.68 6.36 -3.78
CA GLU A 45 13.88 7.45 -4.74
C GLU A 45 13.02 7.24 -6.01
N SER A 46 12.93 5.99 -6.49
CA SER A 46 12.11 5.64 -7.66
C SER A 46 10.62 5.80 -7.39
N LEU A 47 10.15 5.36 -6.21
CA LEU A 47 8.77 5.53 -5.79
C LEU A 47 8.41 7.02 -5.63
N ALA A 48 9.28 7.81 -5.00
CA ALA A 48 9.06 9.26 -4.85
C ALA A 48 8.96 9.96 -6.21
N ARG A 49 9.83 9.60 -7.15
CA ARG A 49 9.79 10.14 -8.53
C ARG A 49 8.49 9.78 -9.22
N PHE A 50 8.05 8.53 -9.15
CA PHE A 50 6.75 8.10 -9.70
C PHE A 50 5.61 8.95 -9.13
N ILE A 51 5.56 9.16 -7.81
CA ILE A 51 4.51 9.94 -7.15
C ILE A 51 4.50 11.38 -7.67
N VAL A 52 5.67 12.03 -7.80
CA VAL A 52 5.76 13.38 -8.37
C VAL A 52 5.31 13.41 -9.83
N GLU A 53 5.76 12.45 -10.66
CA GLU A 53 5.42 12.37 -12.08
C GLU A 53 3.95 11.99 -12.33
N SER A 54 3.26 11.38 -11.35
CA SER A 54 1.81 11.10 -11.46
C SER A 54 0.96 12.38 -11.51
N GLY A 55 1.51 13.51 -11.07
CA GLY A 55 0.80 14.79 -10.99
C GLY A 55 -0.36 14.77 -9.99
N ALA A 56 -0.30 13.91 -8.97
CA ALA A 56 -1.32 13.86 -7.92
C ALA A 56 -1.17 15.04 -6.96
N ASP A 57 -2.31 15.63 -6.58
CA ASP A 57 -2.39 16.72 -5.58
C ASP A 57 -2.18 16.17 -4.16
N ALA A 58 -2.62 14.94 -3.93
CA ALA A 58 -2.49 14.25 -2.66
C ALA A 58 -2.05 12.78 -2.82
N LEU A 59 -1.39 12.27 -1.79
CA LEU A 59 -1.00 10.87 -1.64
C LEU A 59 -1.62 10.30 -0.36
N ILE A 60 -2.30 9.17 -0.47
CA ILE A 60 -2.70 8.36 0.68
C ILE A 60 -1.88 7.09 0.68
N ILE A 61 -1.18 6.82 1.78
CA ILE A 61 -0.41 5.59 1.99
C ILE A 61 -1.16 4.71 2.99
N LEU A 62 -1.60 3.52 2.56
CA LEU A 62 -2.33 2.57 3.39
C LEU A 62 -1.39 1.76 4.29
N GLY A 63 -0.62 2.46 5.10
CA GLY A 63 0.25 1.94 6.15
C GLY A 63 1.51 1.23 5.67
N ASP A 64 2.22 0.73 6.67
CA ASP A 64 3.48 -0.01 6.52
C ASP A 64 4.47 0.70 5.57
N VAL A 65 4.66 2.01 5.84
CA VAL A 65 5.58 2.86 5.07
C VAL A 65 7.00 2.33 5.13
N LYS A 66 7.38 1.76 6.27
CA LYS A 66 8.75 1.34 6.55
C LYS A 66 8.87 -0.11 6.98
N GLU A 67 10.06 -0.66 6.73
CA GLU A 67 10.56 -1.94 7.20
C GLU A 67 12.05 -1.76 7.54
N PRO A 68 12.60 -2.24 8.66
CA PRO A 68 12.03 -3.05 9.75
C PRO A 68 11.26 -2.24 10.80
N LEU A 69 10.72 -2.92 11.82
CA LEU A 69 9.95 -2.28 12.91
C LEU A 69 10.70 -1.17 13.64
N GLY A 70 12.02 -1.36 13.85
CA GLY A 70 12.89 -0.33 14.43
C GLY A 70 13.13 0.83 13.47
N LEU A 71 13.80 1.87 13.96
CA LEU A 71 14.15 3.06 13.18
C LEU A 71 15.66 3.33 13.27
N SER A 72 16.44 2.54 12.49
CA SER A 72 17.89 2.71 12.37
C SER A 72 18.25 4.04 11.71
N PHE A 73 19.49 4.50 11.89
CA PHE A 73 19.99 5.71 11.23
C PHE A 73 19.82 5.66 9.71
N ARG A 74 20.19 4.53 9.09
CA ARG A 74 20.07 4.34 7.64
C ARG A 74 18.62 4.39 7.16
N LEU A 75 17.70 3.75 7.91
CA LEU A 75 16.27 3.80 7.57
C LEU A 75 15.72 5.23 7.71
N LYS A 76 16.15 5.98 8.76
CA LYS A 76 15.79 7.39 8.90
C LYS A 76 16.23 8.22 7.69
N GLU A 77 17.45 8.01 7.19
CA GLU A 77 17.94 8.71 6.01
C GLU A 77 17.11 8.40 4.75
N MET A 78 16.74 7.12 4.55
CA MET A 78 15.89 6.72 3.41
C MET A 78 14.52 7.40 3.49
N LEU A 79 13.87 7.38 4.66
CA LEU A 79 12.58 8.03 4.87
C LEU A 79 12.67 9.56 4.73
N LEU A 80 13.73 10.18 5.23
CA LEU A 80 13.96 11.63 5.06
C LEU A 80 14.08 11.99 3.59
N ARG A 81 14.84 11.23 2.79
CA ARG A 81 14.94 11.45 1.33
C ARG A 81 13.59 11.29 0.65
N PHE A 82 12.85 10.23 0.99
CA PHE A 82 11.53 9.96 0.42
C PHE A 82 10.57 11.13 0.65
N PHE A 83 10.36 11.54 1.92
CA PHE A 83 9.44 12.63 2.24
C PHE A 83 9.94 13.99 1.76
N SER A 84 11.26 14.24 1.75
CA SER A 84 11.82 15.50 1.21
C SER A 84 11.55 15.67 -0.28
N ALA A 85 11.58 14.56 -1.05
CA ALA A 85 11.26 14.59 -2.48
C ALA A 85 9.77 14.87 -2.74
N LEU A 86 8.91 14.66 -1.75
CA LEU A 86 7.44 14.81 -1.83
C LEU A 86 6.93 16.05 -1.08
N LYS A 87 7.78 17.05 -0.82
CA LYS A 87 7.44 18.22 0.00
C LYS A 87 6.24 19.04 -0.52
N ASP A 88 5.97 18.99 -1.83
CA ASP A 88 4.91 19.73 -2.50
C ASP A 88 3.62 18.90 -2.69
N VAL A 89 3.62 17.64 -2.24
CA VAL A 89 2.46 16.72 -2.28
C VAL A 89 1.86 16.63 -0.88
N ARG A 90 0.55 16.77 -0.73
CA ARG A 90 -0.12 16.50 0.55
C ARG A 90 -0.13 14.99 0.82
N ILE A 91 0.40 14.56 1.96
CA ILE A 91 0.53 13.13 2.28
C ILE A 91 -0.27 12.77 3.52
N ILE A 92 -1.10 11.75 3.42
CA ILE A 92 -1.80 11.16 4.55
C ILE A 92 -1.38 9.70 4.65
N VAL A 93 -0.84 9.32 5.79
CA VAL A 93 -0.47 7.93 6.10
C VAL A 93 -1.51 7.35 7.05
N THR A 94 -2.17 6.26 6.69
CA THR A 94 -2.92 5.46 7.66
C THR A 94 -1.95 4.48 8.31
N ARG A 95 -1.79 4.56 9.63
CA ARG A 95 -0.77 3.82 10.37
C ARG A 95 -0.85 2.32 10.16
N GLY A 96 0.27 1.72 9.76
CA GLY A 96 0.46 0.28 9.72
C GLY A 96 1.13 -0.29 10.98
N ASN A 97 1.17 -1.61 11.11
CA ASN A 97 1.80 -2.27 12.26
C ASN A 97 3.33 -2.18 12.23
N HIS A 98 3.95 -1.88 11.08
CA HIS A 98 5.39 -1.62 10.97
C HIS A 98 5.76 -0.14 11.20
N ASP A 99 4.79 0.77 11.30
CA ASP A 99 5.03 2.22 11.37
C ASP A 99 5.36 2.76 12.77
N GLY A 100 5.71 1.90 13.72
CA GLY A 100 6.16 2.36 15.03
C GLY A 100 7.26 3.42 14.92
N ARG A 101 7.11 4.54 15.66
CA ARG A 101 8.04 5.68 15.70
C ARG A 101 8.19 6.45 14.37
N ILE A 102 7.28 6.28 13.41
CA ILE A 102 7.38 6.98 12.12
C ILE A 102 7.32 8.50 12.29
N GLU A 103 6.65 8.98 13.33
CA GLU A 103 6.54 10.41 13.66
C GLU A 103 7.88 11.08 13.94
N GLU A 104 8.92 10.34 14.32
CA GLU A 104 10.27 10.90 14.46
C GLU A 104 10.82 11.41 13.13
N VAL A 105 10.26 10.95 12.03
CA VAL A 105 10.59 11.40 10.67
C VAL A 105 9.51 12.31 10.14
N THR A 106 8.24 11.84 10.08
CA THR A 106 7.13 12.57 9.46
C THR A 106 6.83 13.89 10.16
N GLY A 107 7.05 13.99 11.47
CA GLY A 107 6.90 15.25 12.22
C GLY A 107 7.80 16.41 11.76
N LYS A 108 8.76 16.16 10.88
CA LYS A 108 9.61 17.20 10.25
C LYS A 108 9.00 17.77 8.96
N PHE A 109 7.91 17.19 8.47
CA PHE A 109 7.29 17.52 7.21
C PHE A 109 5.84 18.00 7.43
N PRO A 110 5.58 19.31 7.29
CA PRO A 110 4.25 19.87 7.57
C PRO A 110 3.16 19.39 6.59
N ASN A 111 3.57 18.85 5.44
CA ASN A 111 2.68 18.27 4.43
C ASN A 111 2.34 16.79 4.68
N VAL A 112 2.86 16.16 5.76
CA VAL A 112 2.64 14.75 6.08
C VAL A 112 1.83 14.64 7.36
N GLU A 113 0.71 13.94 7.27
CA GLU A 113 -0.17 13.63 8.40
C GLU A 113 -0.23 12.11 8.61
N VAL A 114 -0.13 11.64 9.87
CA VAL A 114 -0.29 10.22 10.23
C VAL A 114 -1.57 10.07 11.04
N ARG A 115 -2.43 9.13 10.63
CA ARG A 115 -3.73 8.83 11.26
C ARG A 115 -3.90 7.32 11.42
N GLU A 116 -4.79 6.89 12.32
CA GLU A 116 -5.18 5.48 12.41
C GLU A 116 -6.05 5.06 11.21
N HIS A 117 -6.90 5.95 10.73
CA HIS A 117 -7.73 5.82 9.54
C HIS A 117 -8.12 7.20 9.03
N LEU A 118 -8.62 7.26 7.80
CA LEU A 118 -9.16 8.46 7.18
C LEU A 118 -10.54 8.14 6.60
N LEU A 119 -11.55 8.95 6.94
CA LEU A 119 -12.82 8.99 6.21
C LEU A 119 -12.82 10.24 5.33
N LEU A 120 -12.98 10.08 4.04
CA LEU A 120 -12.97 11.14 3.05
C LEU A 120 -13.98 10.82 1.94
N ASP A 121 -14.94 11.73 1.69
CA ASP A 121 -15.94 11.60 0.64
C ASP A 121 -16.70 10.25 0.67
N GLY A 122 -17.11 9.79 1.86
CA GLY A 122 -17.78 8.51 2.07
C GLY A 122 -16.86 7.28 1.99
N LYS A 123 -15.57 7.46 1.66
CA LYS A 123 -14.58 6.39 1.53
C LYS A 123 -13.70 6.30 2.77
N LEU A 124 -13.53 5.07 3.25
CA LEU A 124 -12.68 4.76 4.40
C LEU A 124 -11.31 4.25 3.93
N PHE A 125 -10.25 4.87 4.39
CA PHE A 125 -8.87 4.47 4.14
C PHE A 125 -8.23 4.03 5.44
N LEU A 126 -7.67 2.81 5.49
CA LEU A 126 -7.00 2.27 6.66
C LEU A 126 -6.00 1.19 6.24
N HIS A 127 -5.05 0.88 7.12
CA HIS A 127 -4.10 -0.20 6.82
C HIS A 127 -4.77 -1.59 6.85
N GLY A 128 -5.58 -1.89 7.87
CA GLY A 128 -6.34 -3.14 7.94
C GLY A 128 -5.87 -4.13 9.02
N HIS A 129 -4.81 -3.86 9.76
CA HIS A 129 -4.25 -4.75 10.81
C HIS A 129 -5.04 -4.71 12.13
N THR A 130 -5.90 -3.71 12.33
CA THR A 130 -6.71 -3.52 13.54
C THR A 130 -8.18 -3.84 13.31
N ARG A 131 -9.00 -3.64 14.33
CA ARG A 131 -10.46 -3.75 14.20
C ARG A 131 -11.01 -2.62 13.34
N LEU A 132 -12.08 -2.92 12.60
CA LEU A 132 -12.80 -1.92 11.82
C LEU A 132 -13.34 -0.81 12.77
N PRO A 133 -13.09 0.47 12.47
CA PRO A 133 -13.67 1.57 13.24
C PRO A 133 -15.20 1.58 13.09
N LYS A 134 -15.90 2.05 14.13
CA LYS A 134 -17.36 2.16 14.13
C LYS A 134 -17.80 3.46 13.47
N ILE A 135 -17.62 3.57 12.18
CA ILE A 135 -18.01 4.69 11.34
C ILE A 135 -18.75 4.20 10.10
N GLU A 136 -19.68 4.97 9.57
CA GLU A 136 -20.36 4.66 8.32
C GLU A 136 -19.48 5.06 7.13
N PHE A 137 -19.44 4.22 6.12
CA PHE A 137 -18.73 4.44 4.87
C PHE A 137 -19.39 3.66 3.74
N GLU A 138 -19.15 4.06 2.51
CA GLU A 138 -19.68 3.42 1.30
C GLU A 138 -18.71 2.36 0.74
N GLU A 139 -17.42 2.67 0.76
CA GLU A 139 -16.34 1.83 0.27
C GLU A 139 -15.10 1.99 1.16
N ALA A 140 -14.30 0.93 1.30
CA ALA A 140 -13.07 0.99 2.09
C ALA A 140 -11.86 0.47 1.31
N PHE A 141 -10.73 1.13 1.46
CA PHE A 141 -9.45 0.80 0.85
C PHE A 141 -8.45 0.34 1.91
N LEU A 142 -7.83 -0.82 1.69
CA LEU A 142 -6.96 -1.50 2.65
C LEU A 142 -5.60 -1.85 2.04
N GLY A 143 -4.57 -1.90 2.89
CA GLY A 143 -3.29 -2.57 2.64
C GLY A 143 -3.19 -3.90 3.41
N HIS A 144 -2.03 -4.13 4.04
CA HIS A 144 -1.72 -5.18 5.02
C HIS A 144 -1.71 -6.62 4.49
N ALA A 145 -2.70 -7.01 3.71
CA ALA A 145 -2.86 -8.40 3.27
C ALA A 145 -1.93 -8.78 2.12
N HIS A 146 -1.33 -7.82 1.44
CA HIS A 146 -0.45 -8.00 0.27
C HIS A 146 -0.97 -9.06 -0.71
N PRO A 147 -2.19 -8.94 -1.24
CA PRO A 147 -2.82 -10.00 -2.01
C PRO A 147 -2.05 -10.34 -3.28
N ALA A 148 -1.82 -11.64 -3.47
CA ALA A 148 -1.22 -12.22 -4.66
C ALA A 148 -1.94 -13.52 -5.02
N TYR A 149 -1.92 -13.88 -6.30
CA TYR A 149 -2.56 -15.07 -6.81
C TYR A 149 -1.64 -15.84 -7.74
N THR A 150 -1.69 -17.17 -7.70
CA THR A 150 -0.88 -18.01 -8.58
C THR A 150 -1.68 -18.40 -9.82
N LEU A 151 -1.35 -17.77 -10.93
CA LEU A 151 -1.86 -18.15 -12.25
C LEU A 151 -1.16 -19.42 -12.72
N LYS A 152 -1.93 -20.37 -13.26
CA LYS A 152 -1.43 -21.62 -13.83
C LYS A 152 -1.88 -21.72 -15.28
N SER A 153 -0.95 -21.84 -16.22
CA SER A 153 -1.22 -22.03 -17.65
C SER A 153 -0.10 -22.84 -18.29
N GLY A 154 -0.45 -23.82 -19.11
CA GLY A 154 0.52 -24.62 -19.88
C GLY A 154 1.62 -25.29 -19.04
N GLY A 155 1.31 -25.70 -17.80
CA GLY A 155 2.29 -26.33 -16.89
C GLY A 155 3.20 -25.32 -16.17
N VAL A 156 3.06 -24.02 -16.41
CA VAL A 156 3.78 -22.95 -15.72
C VAL A 156 2.90 -22.34 -14.64
N ALA A 157 3.46 -22.12 -13.45
CA ALA A 157 2.83 -21.39 -12.35
C ALA A 157 3.56 -20.06 -12.13
N ARG A 158 2.84 -18.95 -12.11
CA ARG A 158 3.38 -17.63 -11.85
C ARG A 158 2.54 -16.92 -10.78
N LYS A 159 3.20 -16.48 -9.71
CA LYS A 159 2.58 -15.65 -8.68
C LYS A 159 2.54 -14.21 -9.17
N VAL A 160 1.39 -13.58 -9.11
CA VAL A 160 1.15 -12.20 -9.51
C VAL A 160 0.43 -11.45 -8.40
N LYS A 161 0.75 -10.17 -8.24
CA LYS A 161 0.02 -9.29 -7.33
C LYS A 161 -1.38 -9.06 -7.90
N VAL A 162 -2.38 -8.92 -7.02
CA VAL A 162 -3.77 -8.69 -7.42
C VAL A 162 -4.40 -7.67 -6.49
N PHE A 163 -5.40 -6.96 -6.98
CA PHE A 163 -6.38 -6.30 -6.12
C PHE A 163 -7.42 -7.33 -5.73
N ALA A 164 -7.84 -7.30 -4.47
CA ALA A 164 -8.83 -8.24 -3.94
C ALA A 164 -10.02 -7.48 -3.37
N ARG A 165 -11.22 -7.72 -3.91
CA ARG A 165 -12.46 -7.10 -3.41
C ARG A 165 -13.25 -8.11 -2.59
N VAL A 166 -13.64 -7.67 -1.39
CA VAL A 166 -14.53 -8.41 -0.48
C VAL A 166 -15.66 -7.45 -0.09
N ASN A 167 -16.82 -7.60 -0.70
CA ASN A 167 -17.95 -6.68 -0.54
C ASN A 167 -17.52 -5.22 -0.82
N GLU A 168 -17.71 -4.31 0.16
CA GLU A 168 -17.32 -2.90 0.11
C GLU A 168 -15.80 -2.64 0.30
N PHE A 169 -15.01 -3.69 0.59
CA PHE A 169 -13.58 -3.55 0.86
C PHE A 169 -12.74 -3.86 -0.38
N LEU A 170 -11.88 -2.95 -0.78
CA LEU A 170 -10.84 -3.17 -1.79
C LEU A 170 -9.48 -3.22 -1.12
N VAL A 171 -8.82 -4.36 -1.22
CA VAL A 171 -7.48 -4.61 -0.66
C VAL A 171 -6.45 -4.44 -1.76
N LEU A 172 -5.54 -3.49 -1.58
CA LEU A 172 -4.48 -3.19 -2.52
C LEU A 172 -3.28 -4.13 -2.32
N PRO A 173 -2.60 -4.49 -3.40
CA PRO A 173 -1.30 -5.15 -3.30
C PRO A 173 -0.23 -4.16 -2.80
N THR A 174 0.84 -4.70 -2.20
CA THR A 174 2.00 -3.87 -1.87
C THR A 174 2.62 -3.26 -3.12
N VAL A 175 2.93 -1.96 -3.06
CA VAL A 175 3.62 -1.26 -4.16
C VAL A 175 5.10 -1.65 -4.26
N ASN A 176 5.67 -2.30 -3.24
CA ASN A 176 7.08 -2.69 -3.21
C ASN A 176 7.35 -3.88 -4.16
N PRO A 177 8.18 -3.73 -5.20
CA PRO A 177 8.45 -4.77 -6.19
C PRO A 177 9.21 -5.98 -5.61
N TYR A 178 9.89 -5.83 -4.49
CA TYR A 178 10.67 -6.89 -3.84
C TYR A 178 9.83 -7.80 -2.93
N ILE A 179 8.54 -7.50 -2.76
CA ILE A 179 7.60 -8.28 -1.97
C ILE A 179 6.59 -8.92 -2.92
N GLU A 180 6.61 -10.24 -3.01
CA GLU A 180 5.69 -10.99 -3.89
C GLU A 180 4.24 -10.98 -3.41
N GLY A 181 4.03 -10.75 -2.12
CA GLY A 181 2.72 -10.84 -1.48
C GLY A 181 2.39 -12.26 -0.99
N PHE A 182 1.21 -12.39 -0.37
CA PHE A 182 0.67 -13.65 0.15
C PHE A 182 -0.37 -14.22 -0.83
N ASP A 183 -0.54 -15.54 -0.85
CA ASP A 183 -1.74 -16.10 -1.50
C ASP A 183 -2.97 -15.41 -0.91
N VAL A 184 -3.85 -14.93 -1.76
CA VAL A 184 -4.98 -14.12 -1.34
C VAL A 184 -5.86 -14.79 -0.30
N ARG A 185 -5.99 -16.13 -0.35
CA ARG A 185 -6.76 -16.91 0.62
C ARG A 185 -6.19 -16.83 2.04
N GLU A 186 -4.87 -16.71 2.15
CA GLU A 186 -4.18 -16.56 3.43
C GLU A 186 -4.02 -15.10 3.82
N GLY A 187 -3.69 -14.23 2.87
CA GLY A 187 -3.52 -12.80 3.11
C GLY A 187 -4.77 -12.13 3.67
N ILE A 188 -5.94 -12.43 3.14
CA ILE A 188 -7.21 -11.85 3.63
C ILE A 188 -7.50 -12.20 5.09
N LYS A 189 -7.06 -13.37 5.56
CA LYS A 189 -7.24 -13.77 6.97
C LYS A 189 -6.41 -12.94 7.96
N LEU A 190 -5.40 -12.22 7.47
CA LEU A 190 -4.61 -11.29 8.29
C LEU A 190 -5.42 -10.06 8.69
N VAL A 191 -6.43 -9.70 7.89
CA VAL A 191 -7.34 -8.58 8.18
C VAL A 191 -8.45 -9.06 9.11
N PRO A 192 -8.52 -8.60 10.38
CA PRO A 192 -9.38 -9.19 11.41
C PRO A 192 -10.87 -9.24 11.06
N PHE A 193 -11.37 -8.21 10.38
CA PHE A 193 -12.80 -8.11 10.00
C PHE A 193 -13.13 -8.79 8.67
N LEU A 194 -12.12 -9.25 7.91
CA LEU A 194 -12.30 -10.02 6.67
C LEU A 194 -12.07 -11.54 6.86
N ARG A 195 -11.66 -11.99 8.05
CA ARG A 195 -11.36 -13.41 8.32
C ARG A 195 -12.49 -14.38 8.02
N LYS A 196 -13.73 -13.91 8.01
CA LYS A 196 -14.93 -14.72 7.76
C LYS A 196 -15.48 -14.49 6.34
N ALA A 197 -14.75 -13.83 5.48
CA ALA A 197 -15.11 -13.69 4.07
C ALA A 197 -15.27 -15.09 3.45
N ARG A 198 -16.27 -15.25 2.62
CA ARG A 198 -16.54 -16.51 1.92
C ARG A 198 -16.13 -16.46 0.46
N GLU A 199 -16.10 -15.26 -0.09
CA GLU A 199 -15.80 -15.00 -1.49
C GLU A 199 -14.88 -13.79 -1.63
N ILE A 200 -14.00 -13.83 -2.60
CA ILE A 200 -13.13 -12.73 -3.00
C ILE A 200 -13.18 -12.57 -4.51
N GLU A 201 -13.37 -11.37 -4.99
CA GLU A 201 -13.19 -11.01 -6.39
C GLU A 201 -11.75 -10.54 -6.62
N LEU A 202 -11.14 -11.00 -7.71
CA LEU A 202 -9.76 -10.70 -8.04
C LEU A 202 -9.65 -9.88 -9.32
N PHE A 203 -8.75 -8.91 -9.29
CA PHE A 203 -8.40 -8.09 -10.45
C PHE A 203 -6.88 -8.05 -10.60
N LEU A 204 -6.40 -8.19 -11.83
CA LEU A 204 -5.00 -7.91 -12.14
C LEU A 204 -4.71 -6.41 -11.99
N PRO A 205 -3.44 -6.03 -11.78
CA PRO A 205 -3.02 -4.63 -11.71
C PRO A 205 -3.44 -3.78 -12.91
N GLU A 206 -3.58 -4.39 -14.07
CA GLU A 206 -4.04 -3.74 -15.31
C GLU A 206 -5.58 -3.58 -15.37
N GLY A 207 -6.30 -3.91 -14.28
CA GLY A 207 -7.74 -3.79 -14.17
C GLY A 207 -8.55 -4.96 -14.73
N LEU A 208 -7.88 -6.03 -15.21
CA LEU A 208 -8.56 -7.20 -15.74
C LEU A 208 -9.17 -8.03 -14.59
N TYR A 209 -10.47 -8.26 -14.65
CA TYR A 209 -11.17 -9.15 -13.74
C TYR A 209 -10.77 -10.61 -13.96
N LEU A 210 -10.25 -11.26 -12.95
CA LEU A 210 -9.83 -12.67 -13.00
C LEU A 210 -10.93 -13.64 -12.61
N GLY A 211 -11.93 -13.17 -11.86
CA GLY A 211 -13.01 -14.02 -11.36
C GLY A 211 -13.18 -13.94 -9.85
N ARG A 212 -14.06 -14.82 -9.35
CA ARG A 212 -14.40 -14.94 -7.94
C ARG A 212 -13.82 -16.23 -7.38
N LEU A 213 -13.22 -16.16 -6.20
CA LEU A 213 -12.74 -17.30 -5.43
C LEU A 213 -13.63 -17.54 -4.23
N GLU A 214 -14.00 -18.79 -3.98
CA GLU A 214 -14.51 -19.25 -2.69
C GLU A 214 -13.34 -19.48 -1.71
N LEU A 215 -13.55 -19.14 -0.42
CA LEU A 215 -12.54 -19.21 0.65
C LEU A 215 -12.80 -20.37 1.59
#